data_c90fc9e2fe1dc638761b3837703263c0
#
_entry.id   c90fc9e2fe1dc638761b3837703263c0
#
_cell.length_a   1.000
_cell.length_b   1.000
_cell.length_c   1.000
_cell.angle_alpha   90.00
_cell.angle_beta   90.00
_cell.angle_gamma   90.00
#
_symmetry.space_group_name_H-M   'P 1'
#
loop_
_entity.id
_entity.type
_entity.pdbx_description
1 polymer ?
#
loop_
_entity_poly.entity_id
_entity_poly.type
_entity_poly.pdbx_seq_one_letter_code
_entity_poly.pdbx_strand_id
1 'polypeptide(L)'
;MKRDGALESIWQHQQENHPPKETIETATTYDVMIAGGGITGLSTALLLQKAGKKCVIAEMHTIGFGTTSGTTAHLNNFFDTAYNTVENNFGEENARLLATAAEEALSLIKKNIKEYNIACDFEEKEGCIFATDEKQIKLLEELVEGTKKVGLAIDFINDSTFPIPYLKLACIRNQAQFHPVKYILGLAKAFEEAGGVIITDCKVTGVEEGTTITVKTTKGNIFANQLIWATHIPTGVNLLHFRAAPYRSYVLGIILNDNNYPQDLGYDMEDPYHYYRTHTIDGQQYLIAGGEDHKTAHEENTEAPFRKLESYVRQFYDVKEVAFKWSSQYFEPADGLAYIGHLPGNGDNIWVATGFGGNGMTYSHIAAVTLSDIIIKGDSKYRKLFDPNRVKPVAGFTNFIKESVDVVKEFVSGKFSAEKIKEFTDIAVGEAKVVQYDGEKIAMYKDEQHNLHAVNPTCTHIHCTVAWNTAEKSWDCPCHGARYNCDGEVLTGPATKNLAVIDLTQKEE
;
A
#
# COMPACT_ATOMS: atom_id res chain seq x y z
N MET A 1 17.40 -5.09 1.22
CA MET A 1 16.40 -4.61 0.22
C MET A 1 16.18 -3.13 0.43
N LYS A 2 15.92 -2.36 -0.63
CA LYS A 2 15.57 -0.91 -0.53
C LYS A 2 14.09 -0.67 -0.27
N ARG A 3 13.26 -1.69 -0.48
CA ARG A 3 11.81 -1.70 -0.27
C ARG A 3 11.34 -3.08 0.19
N ASP A 4 10.05 -3.25 0.33
CA ASP A 4 9.40 -4.51 0.73
C ASP A 4 9.39 -5.61 -0.35
N GLY A 5 10.29 -5.56 -1.32
CA GLY A 5 10.46 -6.51 -2.40
C GLY A 5 11.84 -6.41 -3.06
N ALA A 6 12.21 -7.41 -3.87
CA ALA A 6 13.51 -7.49 -4.53
C ALA A 6 13.64 -6.52 -5.72
N LEU A 7 12.52 -6.22 -6.39
CA LEU A 7 12.51 -5.33 -7.54
C LEU A 7 12.52 -3.86 -7.11
N GLU A 8 13.42 -3.07 -7.68
CA GLU A 8 13.52 -1.64 -7.41
C GLU A 8 12.45 -0.87 -8.21
N SER A 9 11.71 0.02 -7.54
CA SER A 9 10.81 0.93 -8.25
C SER A 9 11.59 2.09 -8.86
N ILE A 10 11.02 2.70 -9.90
CA ILE A 10 11.59 3.89 -10.55
C ILE A 10 11.84 5.05 -9.54
N TRP A 11 11.07 5.10 -8.45
CA TRP A 11 11.17 6.15 -7.43
C TRP A 11 12.36 5.99 -6.47
N GLN A 12 12.90 4.79 -6.39
CA GLN A 12 14.03 4.45 -5.51
C GLN A 12 15.37 4.49 -6.24
N HIS A 13 15.29 4.57 -7.57
CA HIS A 13 16.48 4.67 -8.40
C HIS A 13 17.24 5.96 -8.08
N GLN A 14 18.52 5.82 -7.72
CA GLN A 14 19.44 6.93 -7.35
C GLN A 14 18.97 7.81 -6.17
N GLN A 15 17.95 7.40 -5.39
CA GLN A 15 17.56 8.16 -4.20
C GLN A 15 18.43 7.80 -3.00
N GLU A 16 18.87 8.83 -2.28
CA GLU A 16 19.54 8.67 -0.99
C GLU A 16 18.52 8.31 0.09
N ASN A 17 18.91 7.42 0.99
CA ASN A 17 18.08 7.10 2.15
C ASN A 17 18.13 8.25 3.16
N HIS A 18 17.04 8.42 3.91
CA HIS A 18 17.04 9.30 5.07
C HIS A 18 18.06 8.77 6.10
N PRO A 19 18.96 9.62 6.63
CA PRO A 19 19.96 9.18 7.59
C PRO A 19 19.30 8.64 8.87
N PRO A 20 19.72 7.46 9.37
CA PRO A 20 19.12 6.90 10.59
C PRO A 20 19.47 7.73 11.83
N LYS A 21 18.50 7.96 12.69
CA LYS A 21 18.74 8.41 14.07
C LYS A 21 18.93 7.19 14.97
N GLU A 22 20.03 7.12 15.69
CA GLU A 22 20.45 5.90 16.40
C GLU A 22 19.84 5.72 17.80
N THR A 23 19.35 6.78 18.44
CA THR A 23 18.99 6.73 19.89
C THR A 23 17.58 7.17 20.18
N ILE A 24 16.88 6.34 21.00
CA ILE A 24 15.62 6.71 21.65
C ILE A 24 15.93 7.49 22.94
N GLU A 25 15.29 8.64 23.13
CA GLU A 25 15.29 9.33 24.42
C GLU A 25 14.36 8.60 25.38
N THR A 26 14.91 7.68 26.18
CA THR A 26 14.14 6.79 27.08
C THR A 26 13.43 7.52 28.23
N ALA A 27 13.80 8.76 28.53
CA ALA A 27 13.18 9.57 29.58
C ALA A 27 12.02 10.45 29.09
N THR A 28 11.71 10.43 27.79
CA THR A 28 10.71 11.31 27.18
C THR A 28 9.38 10.60 27.00
N THR A 29 8.29 11.21 27.48
CA THR A 29 6.93 10.85 27.07
C THR A 29 6.50 11.77 25.94
N TYR A 30 6.13 11.19 24.80
CA TYR A 30 5.61 11.91 23.65
C TYR A 30 4.09 12.11 23.77
N ASP A 31 3.55 13.16 23.16
CA ASP A 31 2.10 13.30 23.06
C ASP A 31 1.55 12.25 22.11
N VAL A 32 2.22 12.03 20.98
CA VAL A 32 1.80 11.07 19.96
C VAL A 32 3.00 10.29 19.44
N MET A 33 2.91 8.98 19.45
CA MET A 33 3.77 8.09 18.70
C MET A 33 3.06 7.61 17.44
N ILE A 34 3.76 7.62 16.31
CA ILE A 34 3.28 7.13 15.03
C ILE A 34 4.14 5.92 14.63
N ALA A 35 3.52 4.77 14.44
CA ALA A 35 4.16 3.59 13.89
C ALA A 35 4.03 3.61 12.36
N GLY A 36 5.16 3.72 11.65
CA GLY A 36 5.27 3.76 10.20
C GLY A 36 5.71 5.13 9.65
N GLY A 37 6.82 5.13 8.90
CA GLY A 37 7.45 6.30 8.25
C GLY A 37 7.07 6.45 6.77
N GLY A 38 5.90 5.95 6.37
CA GLY A 38 5.32 6.17 5.05
C GLY A 38 4.57 7.51 4.94
N ILE A 39 3.94 7.77 3.80
CA ILE A 39 3.22 9.02 3.52
C ILE A 39 2.13 9.32 4.56
N THR A 40 1.41 8.32 5.06
CA THR A 40 0.37 8.49 6.09
C THR A 40 0.97 8.97 7.40
N GLY A 41 2.01 8.26 7.87
CA GLY A 41 2.65 8.59 9.14
C GLY A 41 3.29 9.97 9.15
N LEU A 42 4.07 10.28 8.10
CA LEU A 42 4.74 11.58 7.96
C LEU A 42 3.76 12.74 7.83
N SER A 43 2.70 12.60 7.02
CA SER A 43 1.69 13.65 6.86
C SER A 43 0.93 13.90 8.18
N THR A 44 0.58 12.84 8.91
CA THR A 44 -0.10 12.95 10.20
C THR A 44 0.82 13.57 11.27
N ALA A 45 2.06 13.07 11.36
CA ALA A 45 3.04 13.55 12.32
C ALA A 45 3.35 15.04 12.13
N LEU A 46 3.51 15.49 10.88
CA LEU A 46 3.79 16.89 10.57
C LEU A 46 2.64 17.81 11.01
N LEU A 47 1.39 17.44 10.72
CA LEU A 47 0.21 18.22 11.16
C LEU A 47 0.12 18.30 12.68
N LEU A 48 0.33 17.20 13.40
CA LEU A 48 0.31 17.15 14.85
C LEU A 48 1.45 17.96 15.46
N GLN A 49 2.67 17.81 14.93
CA GLN A 49 3.86 18.55 15.41
C GLN A 49 3.68 20.06 15.23
N LYS A 50 3.17 20.51 14.08
CA LYS A 50 2.85 21.91 13.80
C LYS A 50 1.74 22.47 14.70
N ALA A 51 0.86 21.60 15.19
CA ALA A 51 -0.17 21.96 16.18
C ALA A 51 0.35 21.96 17.63
N GLY A 52 1.65 21.78 17.85
CA GLY A 52 2.29 21.84 19.15
C GLY A 52 2.32 20.52 19.92
N LYS A 53 1.98 19.38 19.29
CA LYS A 53 2.16 18.04 19.88
C LYS A 53 3.60 17.59 19.74
N LYS A 54 4.18 16.99 20.78
CA LYS A 54 5.49 16.35 20.74
C LYS A 54 5.36 14.97 20.11
N CYS A 55 5.79 14.81 18.84
CA CYS A 55 5.60 13.60 18.07
C CYS A 55 6.89 12.82 17.83
N VAL A 56 6.78 11.48 17.79
CA VAL A 56 7.84 10.56 17.36
C VAL A 56 7.30 9.57 16.33
N ILE A 57 8.08 9.30 15.29
CA ILE A 57 7.83 8.24 14.31
C ILE A 57 8.80 7.09 14.57
N ALA A 58 8.28 5.85 14.66
CA ALA A 58 9.09 4.64 14.61
C ALA A 58 8.82 3.93 13.28
N GLU A 59 9.85 3.83 12.44
CA GLU A 59 9.83 3.15 11.16
C GLU A 59 10.66 1.87 11.24
N MET A 60 10.09 0.76 10.79
CA MET A 60 10.71 -0.57 10.90
C MET A 60 12.01 -0.68 10.07
N HIS A 61 12.06 0.00 8.95
CA HIS A 61 13.19 0.03 8.02
C HIS A 61 13.61 1.48 7.75
N THR A 62 13.62 1.89 6.50
CA THR A 62 13.88 3.26 6.06
C THR A 62 12.58 3.97 5.68
N ILE A 63 12.57 5.29 5.68
CA ILE A 63 11.41 6.08 5.26
C ILE A 63 10.97 5.66 3.86
N GLY A 64 9.67 5.36 3.72
CA GLY A 64 9.08 4.96 2.45
C GLY A 64 9.40 3.53 2.02
N PHE A 65 9.98 2.69 2.86
CA PHE A 65 10.33 1.30 2.54
C PHE A 65 9.13 0.47 2.02
N GLY A 66 7.93 0.70 2.57
CA GLY A 66 6.71 0.01 2.18
C GLY A 66 6.08 0.54 0.87
N THR A 67 4.75 0.42 0.78
CA THR A 67 3.94 0.74 -0.41
C THR A 67 4.13 2.17 -0.94
N THR A 68 4.52 3.14 -0.09
CA THR A 68 4.74 4.53 -0.55
C THR A 68 5.79 4.62 -1.67
N SER A 69 6.85 3.84 -1.63
CA SER A 69 7.85 3.80 -2.72
C SER A 69 7.48 2.84 -3.86
N GLY A 70 6.45 2.01 -3.68
CA GLY A 70 5.94 1.08 -4.70
C GLY A 70 4.72 1.60 -5.47
N THR A 71 4.18 2.76 -5.11
CA THR A 71 3.00 3.36 -5.76
C THR A 71 3.32 3.89 -7.16
N THR A 72 2.30 4.04 -8.01
CA THR A 72 2.42 4.83 -9.24
C THR A 72 2.21 6.34 -9.00
N ALA A 73 1.81 6.71 -7.79
CA ALA A 73 1.66 8.08 -7.32
C ALA A 73 0.71 8.96 -8.15
N HIS A 74 -0.42 8.40 -8.53
CA HIS A 74 -1.58 9.16 -8.99
C HIS A 74 -2.21 9.90 -7.81
N LEU A 75 -2.54 11.15 -7.98
CA LEU A 75 -3.23 12.00 -7.02
C LEU A 75 -4.65 12.25 -7.51
N ASN A 76 -5.59 11.42 -7.07
CA ASN A 76 -6.95 11.43 -7.55
C ASN A 76 -7.92 12.01 -6.53
N ASN A 77 -8.93 12.74 -7.00
CA ASN A 77 -10.13 13.08 -6.20
C ASN A 77 -11.31 12.14 -6.50
N PHE A 78 -11.07 11.03 -7.19
CA PHE A 78 -11.98 9.90 -7.32
C PHE A 78 -11.32 8.63 -6.79
N PHE A 79 -12.12 7.59 -6.54
CA PHE A 79 -11.69 6.37 -5.84
C PHE A 79 -12.10 5.14 -6.65
N ASP A 80 -11.47 4.00 -6.34
CA ASP A 80 -11.84 2.69 -6.91
C ASP A 80 -13.32 2.39 -6.66
N THR A 81 -13.83 2.76 -5.48
CA THR A 81 -15.27 2.76 -5.21
C THR A 81 -15.90 4.05 -5.73
N ALA A 82 -16.58 3.98 -6.86
CA ALA A 82 -17.21 5.11 -7.51
C ALA A 82 -18.25 5.82 -6.61
N TYR A 83 -18.44 7.12 -6.79
CA TYR A 83 -19.33 7.94 -5.94
C TYR A 83 -20.79 7.51 -5.94
N ASN A 84 -21.32 7.00 -7.07
CA ASN A 84 -22.66 6.40 -7.13
C ASN A 84 -22.78 5.16 -6.23
N THR A 85 -21.72 4.34 -6.15
CA THR A 85 -21.65 3.19 -5.23
C THR A 85 -21.60 3.65 -3.78
N VAL A 86 -20.81 4.68 -3.47
CA VAL A 86 -20.76 5.28 -2.13
C VAL A 86 -22.11 5.86 -1.75
N GLU A 87 -22.78 6.57 -2.66
CA GLU A 87 -24.13 7.08 -2.43
C GLU A 87 -25.12 5.96 -2.09
N ASN A 88 -25.12 4.88 -2.87
CA ASN A 88 -26.00 3.74 -2.65
C ASN A 88 -25.75 3.04 -1.30
N ASN A 89 -24.50 2.92 -0.89
CA ASN A 89 -24.12 2.19 0.31
C ASN A 89 -24.12 3.06 1.58
N PHE A 90 -23.79 4.36 1.47
CA PHE A 90 -23.57 5.24 2.61
C PHE A 90 -24.48 6.47 2.61
N GLY A 91 -25.19 6.75 1.52
CA GLY A 91 -26.06 7.91 1.33
C GLY A 91 -25.37 9.11 0.68
N GLU A 92 -26.19 10.00 0.11
CA GLU A 92 -25.74 11.16 -0.68
C GLU A 92 -24.82 12.10 0.11
N GLU A 93 -25.15 12.39 1.36
CA GLU A 93 -24.36 13.26 2.23
C GLU A 93 -22.92 12.71 2.41
N ASN A 94 -22.79 11.40 2.64
CA ASN A 94 -21.50 10.75 2.79
C ASN A 94 -20.70 10.69 1.48
N ALA A 95 -21.35 10.54 0.33
CA ALA A 95 -20.68 10.62 -0.98
C ALA A 95 -20.12 12.03 -1.23
N ARG A 96 -20.89 13.10 -0.92
CA ARG A 96 -20.40 14.49 -0.99
C ARG A 96 -19.28 14.77 0.02
N LEU A 97 -19.38 14.19 1.21
CA LEU A 97 -18.37 14.33 2.26
C LEU A 97 -17.05 13.66 1.84
N LEU A 98 -17.10 12.51 1.17
CA LEU A 98 -15.92 11.82 0.60
C LEU A 98 -15.26 12.69 -0.48
N ALA A 99 -16.03 13.29 -1.40
CA ALA A 99 -15.50 14.18 -2.42
C ALA A 99 -14.81 15.42 -1.79
N THR A 100 -15.43 16.01 -0.78
CA THR A 100 -14.82 17.10 -0.01
C THR A 100 -13.51 16.69 0.66
N ALA A 101 -13.47 15.50 1.24
CA ALA A 101 -12.26 14.97 1.87
C ALA A 101 -11.13 14.78 0.86
N ALA A 102 -11.45 14.31 -0.35
CA ALA A 102 -10.46 14.14 -1.42
C ALA A 102 -9.89 15.49 -1.90
N GLU A 103 -10.74 16.49 -2.11
CA GLU A 103 -10.27 17.84 -2.51
C GLU A 103 -9.42 18.51 -1.41
N GLU A 104 -9.80 18.36 -0.14
CA GLU A 104 -8.99 18.85 0.98
C GLU A 104 -7.64 18.12 1.07
N ALA A 105 -7.58 16.81 0.80
CA ALA A 105 -6.36 16.05 0.75
C ALA A 105 -5.41 16.54 -0.35
N LEU A 106 -5.90 16.75 -1.58
CA LEU A 106 -5.11 17.31 -2.67
C LEU A 106 -4.65 18.74 -2.37
N SER A 107 -5.51 19.55 -1.75
CA SER A 107 -5.15 20.90 -1.32
C SER A 107 -4.06 20.88 -0.25
N LEU A 108 -4.09 19.93 0.68
CA LEU A 108 -3.04 19.76 1.70
C LEU A 108 -1.71 19.35 1.06
N ILE A 109 -1.72 18.45 0.07
CA ILE A 109 -0.51 18.08 -0.68
C ILE A 109 0.12 19.32 -1.34
N LYS A 110 -0.68 20.08 -2.10
CA LYS A 110 -0.24 21.31 -2.75
C LYS A 110 0.31 22.34 -1.74
N LYS A 111 -0.38 22.49 -0.62
CA LYS A 111 0.06 23.35 0.49
C LYS A 111 1.41 22.93 1.05
N ASN A 112 1.60 21.64 1.35
CA ASN A 112 2.85 21.09 1.88
C ASN A 112 4.00 21.31 0.89
N ILE A 113 3.80 21.04 -0.38
CA ILE A 113 4.80 21.25 -1.44
C ILE A 113 5.27 22.71 -1.43
N LYS A 114 4.32 23.66 -1.40
CA LYS A 114 4.61 25.09 -1.41
C LYS A 114 5.23 25.57 -0.10
N GLU A 115 4.67 25.20 1.05
CA GLU A 115 5.08 25.67 2.39
C GLU A 115 6.50 25.21 2.72
N TYR A 116 6.82 23.94 2.39
CA TYR A 116 8.12 23.34 2.71
C TYR A 116 9.08 23.30 1.53
N ASN A 117 8.71 23.94 0.42
CA ASN A 117 9.53 24.00 -0.81
C ASN A 117 10.03 22.62 -1.26
N ILE A 118 9.10 21.64 -1.34
CA ILE A 118 9.43 20.27 -1.68
C ILE A 118 9.55 20.11 -3.21
N ALA A 119 10.76 19.85 -3.70
CA ALA A 119 11.03 19.59 -5.10
C ALA A 119 10.70 18.11 -5.44
N CYS A 120 9.42 17.80 -5.68
CA CYS A 120 8.92 16.46 -5.92
C CYS A 120 8.27 16.27 -7.31
N ASP A 121 8.65 17.07 -8.27
CA ASP A 121 8.16 16.97 -9.65
C ASP A 121 6.62 16.94 -9.73
N PHE A 122 5.98 17.83 -8.97
CA PHE A 122 4.52 17.91 -8.92
C PHE A 122 3.98 18.51 -10.22
N GLU A 123 3.00 17.84 -10.80
CA GLU A 123 2.29 18.29 -12.02
C GLU A 123 0.78 18.13 -11.83
N GLU A 124 0.03 19.18 -12.19
CA GLU A 124 -1.43 19.10 -12.34
C GLU A 124 -1.77 18.38 -13.65
N LYS A 125 -2.78 17.49 -13.59
CA LYS A 125 -3.20 16.62 -14.68
C LYS A 125 -4.72 16.52 -14.72
N GLU A 126 -5.25 16.04 -15.84
CA GLU A 126 -6.60 15.47 -15.88
C GLU A 126 -6.52 13.95 -15.74
N GLY A 127 -7.59 13.32 -15.26
CA GLY A 127 -7.71 11.86 -15.17
C GLY A 127 -8.71 11.37 -16.20
N CYS A 128 -8.27 10.69 -17.25
CA CYS A 128 -9.07 10.26 -18.38
C CYS A 128 -9.44 8.78 -18.25
N ILE A 129 -10.73 8.49 -18.19
CA ILE A 129 -11.30 7.14 -18.05
C ILE A 129 -11.94 6.77 -19.39
N PHE A 130 -11.51 5.65 -19.97
CA PHE A 130 -11.97 5.22 -21.29
C PHE A 130 -12.67 3.87 -21.26
N ALA A 131 -13.82 3.80 -21.96
CA ALA A 131 -14.63 2.62 -22.18
C ALA A 131 -14.36 2.05 -23.58
N THR A 132 -14.10 0.75 -23.66
CA THR A 132 -13.74 0.05 -24.90
C THR A 132 -14.89 -0.78 -25.47
N ASP A 133 -15.93 -1.04 -24.67
CA ASP A 133 -17.14 -1.75 -25.08
C ASP A 133 -18.44 -1.08 -24.58
N GLU A 134 -19.61 -1.58 -25.04
CA GLU A 134 -20.91 -1.01 -24.68
C GLU A 134 -21.27 -1.19 -23.17
N LYS A 135 -20.79 -2.25 -22.53
CA LYS A 135 -21.00 -2.47 -21.10
C LYS A 135 -20.24 -1.44 -20.29
N GLN A 136 -18.99 -1.20 -20.66
CA GLN A 136 -18.12 -0.21 -20.04
C GLN A 136 -18.67 1.21 -20.26
N ILE A 137 -19.26 1.52 -21.44
CA ILE A 137 -19.93 2.83 -21.69
C ILE A 137 -20.98 3.10 -20.62
N LYS A 138 -21.86 2.13 -20.34
CA LYS A 138 -22.90 2.30 -19.32
C LYS A 138 -22.33 2.54 -17.93
N LEU A 139 -21.30 1.79 -17.54
CA LEU A 139 -20.61 1.99 -16.26
C LEU A 139 -19.93 3.36 -16.18
N LEU A 140 -19.32 3.81 -17.28
CA LEU A 140 -18.71 5.15 -17.36
C LEU A 140 -19.76 6.26 -17.24
N GLU A 141 -20.94 6.11 -17.86
CA GLU A 141 -22.04 7.07 -17.73
C GLU A 141 -22.52 7.18 -16.29
N GLU A 142 -22.71 6.04 -15.59
CA GLU A 142 -23.08 5.99 -14.17
C GLU A 142 -22.01 6.62 -13.28
N LEU A 143 -20.73 6.39 -13.58
CA LEU A 143 -19.60 7.01 -12.87
C LEU A 143 -19.59 8.52 -13.06
N VAL A 144 -19.77 9.01 -14.31
CA VAL A 144 -19.81 10.43 -14.62
C VAL A 144 -20.97 11.11 -13.92
N GLU A 145 -22.16 10.51 -13.92
CA GLU A 145 -23.33 11.05 -13.22
C GLU A 145 -23.08 11.16 -11.72
N GLY A 146 -22.60 10.07 -11.07
CA GLY A 146 -22.28 10.04 -9.65
C GLY A 146 -21.21 11.07 -9.28
N THR A 147 -20.19 11.23 -10.11
CA THR A 147 -19.10 12.20 -9.91
C THR A 147 -19.60 13.65 -10.01
N LYS A 148 -20.46 13.97 -10.99
CA LYS A 148 -21.09 15.29 -11.12
C LYS A 148 -22.01 15.60 -9.94
N LYS A 149 -22.75 14.62 -9.46
CA LYS A 149 -23.70 14.76 -8.36
C LYS A 149 -23.01 15.16 -7.04
N VAL A 150 -21.78 14.73 -6.81
CA VAL A 150 -20.99 15.16 -5.66
C VAL A 150 -20.26 16.48 -5.85
N GLY A 151 -20.38 17.11 -7.04
CA GLY A 151 -19.87 18.44 -7.33
C GLY A 151 -18.48 18.47 -8.00
N LEU A 152 -17.94 17.33 -8.38
CA LEU A 152 -16.65 17.26 -9.07
C LEU A 152 -16.80 17.49 -10.59
N ALA A 153 -15.80 18.13 -11.19
CA ALA A 153 -15.79 18.48 -12.61
C ALA A 153 -15.30 17.29 -13.44
N ILE A 154 -16.22 16.62 -14.11
CA ILE A 154 -15.96 15.55 -15.07
C ILE A 154 -16.83 15.76 -16.33
N ASP A 155 -16.25 15.59 -17.50
CA ASP A 155 -16.96 15.76 -18.76
C ASP A 155 -16.57 14.67 -19.76
N PHE A 156 -17.51 14.29 -20.65
CA PHE A 156 -17.19 13.51 -21.84
C PHE A 156 -16.39 14.37 -22.79
N ILE A 157 -15.32 13.81 -23.33
CA ILE A 157 -14.47 14.45 -24.35
C ILE A 157 -14.31 13.51 -25.55
N ASN A 158 -13.88 14.08 -26.72
CA ASN A 158 -13.76 13.31 -27.94
C ASN A 158 -12.32 12.97 -28.31
N ASP A 159 -11.35 13.69 -27.75
CA ASP A 159 -9.94 13.54 -28.10
C ASP A 159 -9.09 13.22 -26.85
N SER A 160 -8.08 12.38 -27.04
CA SER A 160 -7.14 12.00 -25.99
C SER A 160 -5.73 11.83 -26.57
N THR A 161 -4.73 12.02 -25.72
CA THR A 161 -3.32 11.71 -26.04
C THR A 161 -2.98 10.22 -25.87
N PHE A 162 -3.93 9.41 -25.37
CA PHE A 162 -3.74 7.96 -25.25
C PHE A 162 -3.96 7.27 -26.60
N PRO A 163 -3.04 6.40 -27.08
CA PRO A 163 -3.22 5.67 -28.33
C PRO A 163 -4.18 4.48 -28.21
N ILE A 164 -4.78 4.27 -27.03
CA ILE A 164 -5.69 3.15 -26.76
C ILE A 164 -7.04 3.46 -27.43
N PRO A 165 -7.59 2.54 -28.25
CA PRO A 165 -8.91 2.72 -28.84
C PRO A 165 -10.01 2.75 -27.76
N TYR A 166 -10.93 3.68 -27.88
CA TYR A 166 -12.09 3.78 -27.00
C TYR A 166 -13.36 4.07 -27.78
N LEU A 167 -14.50 3.67 -27.24
CA LEU A 167 -15.83 4.02 -27.74
C LEU A 167 -16.35 5.28 -27.04
N LYS A 168 -15.97 5.50 -25.78
CA LYS A 168 -16.36 6.66 -25.00
C LYS A 168 -15.24 7.03 -24.00
N LEU A 169 -15.07 8.32 -23.77
CA LEU A 169 -14.04 8.87 -22.92
C LEU A 169 -14.61 9.96 -22.03
N ALA A 170 -14.24 9.96 -20.75
CA ALA A 170 -14.53 11.03 -19.81
C ALA A 170 -13.25 11.44 -19.09
N CYS A 171 -13.04 12.75 -18.89
CA CYS A 171 -11.93 13.26 -18.11
C CYS A 171 -12.41 14.06 -16.91
N ILE A 172 -11.83 13.75 -15.74
CA ILE A 172 -12.04 14.43 -14.48
C ILE A 172 -10.90 15.40 -14.22
N ARG A 173 -11.24 16.62 -13.81
CA ARG A 173 -10.28 17.71 -13.59
C ARG A 173 -9.66 17.65 -12.19
N ASN A 174 -8.62 18.48 -12.00
CA ASN A 174 -7.94 18.67 -10.70
C ASN A 174 -7.26 17.43 -10.17
N GLN A 175 -6.82 16.54 -11.03
CA GLN A 175 -5.92 15.46 -10.69
C GLN A 175 -4.47 15.96 -10.66
N ALA A 176 -3.57 15.15 -10.16
CA ALA A 176 -2.15 15.49 -10.19
C ALA A 176 -1.27 14.23 -10.11
N GLN A 177 0.02 14.44 -10.25
CA GLN A 177 1.05 13.44 -10.04
C GLN A 177 2.29 14.09 -9.40
N PHE A 178 3.11 13.25 -8.77
CA PHE A 178 4.41 13.69 -8.24
C PHE A 178 5.38 12.52 -8.09
N HIS A 179 6.61 12.78 -7.68
CA HIS A 179 7.58 11.79 -7.26
C HIS A 179 7.39 11.48 -5.76
N PRO A 180 6.84 10.31 -5.39
CA PRO A 180 6.40 10.05 -4.02
C PRO A 180 7.53 10.02 -3.00
N VAL A 181 8.71 9.48 -3.36
CA VAL A 181 9.86 9.41 -2.44
C VAL A 181 10.41 10.80 -2.17
N LYS A 182 10.58 11.67 -3.19
CA LYS A 182 10.99 13.07 -2.99
C LYS A 182 10.00 13.81 -2.08
N TYR A 183 8.69 13.57 -2.26
CA TYR A 183 7.66 14.18 -1.44
C TYR A 183 7.77 13.78 0.04
N ILE A 184 7.86 12.49 0.34
CA ILE A 184 7.94 12.04 1.75
C ILE A 184 9.25 12.42 2.42
N LEU A 185 10.37 12.46 1.69
CA LEU A 185 11.64 12.95 2.24
C LEU A 185 11.56 14.46 2.59
N GLY A 186 10.85 15.23 1.75
CA GLY A 186 10.55 16.64 2.07
C GLY A 186 9.68 16.80 3.31
N LEU A 187 8.65 15.93 3.48
CA LEU A 187 7.82 15.92 4.69
C LEU A 187 8.63 15.51 5.93
N ALA A 188 9.52 14.52 5.82
CA ALA A 188 10.38 14.06 6.90
C ALA A 188 11.28 15.21 7.39
N LYS A 189 11.93 15.90 6.45
CA LYS A 189 12.74 17.08 6.75
C LYS A 189 11.92 18.17 7.46
N ALA A 190 10.75 18.52 6.94
CA ALA A 190 9.87 19.53 7.54
C ALA A 190 9.40 19.13 8.96
N PHE A 191 9.13 17.85 9.17
CA PHE A 191 8.75 17.30 10.48
C PHE A 191 9.89 17.43 11.50
N GLU A 192 11.12 17.07 11.11
CA GLU A 192 12.31 17.18 11.97
C GLU A 192 12.68 18.66 12.24
N GLU A 193 12.58 19.53 11.24
CA GLU A 193 12.77 20.99 11.41
C GLU A 193 11.73 21.59 12.36
N ALA A 194 10.53 21.02 12.44
CA ALA A 194 9.51 21.39 13.43
C ALA A 194 9.75 20.77 14.83
N GLY A 195 10.86 20.05 15.04
CA GLY A 195 11.23 19.42 16.29
C GLY A 195 10.69 18.00 16.50
N GLY A 196 10.12 17.38 15.45
CA GLY A 196 9.71 15.99 15.46
C GLY A 196 10.90 15.02 15.47
N VAL A 197 10.67 13.78 15.87
CA VAL A 197 11.70 12.74 15.94
C VAL A 197 11.35 11.58 15.03
N ILE A 198 12.27 11.15 14.17
CA ILE A 198 12.13 9.95 13.34
C ILE A 198 13.19 8.94 13.76
N ILE A 199 12.76 7.71 14.04
CA ILE A 199 13.63 6.60 14.41
C ILE A 199 13.42 5.51 13.36
N THR A 200 14.40 5.30 12.50
CA THR A 200 14.43 4.23 11.49
C THR A 200 15.02 2.95 12.06
N ASP A 201 14.91 1.82 11.34
CA ASP A 201 15.31 0.49 11.81
C ASP A 201 14.74 0.15 13.20
N CYS A 202 13.54 0.66 13.48
CA CYS A 202 12.85 0.62 14.76
C CYS A 202 11.48 -0.06 14.60
N LYS A 203 11.47 -1.40 14.68
CA LYS A 203 10.25 -2.20 14.56
C LYS A 203 9.47 -2.18 15.87
N VAL A 204 8.18 -1.87 15.82
CA VAL A 204 7.26 -2.07 16.94
C VAL A 204 7.02 -3.57 17.13
N THR A 205 7.26 -4.08 18.34
CA THR A 205 7.14 -5.51 18.69
C THR A 205 6.00 -5.79 19.65
N GLY A 206 5.47 -4.77 20.33
CA GLY A 206 4.35 -4.91 21.25
C GLY A 206 3.89 -3.57 21.81
N VAL A 207 2.69 -3.55 22.38
CA VAL A 207 2.07 -2.39 23.01
C VAL A 207 1.52 -2.78 24.36
N GLU A 208 1.83 -2.04 25.40
CA GLU A 208 1.20 -2.11 26.70
C GLU A 208 0.34 -0.87 26.88
N GLU A 209 -0.98 -1.11 26.96
CA GLU A 209 -1.96 -0.04 27.08
C GLU A 209 -2.02 0.53 28.49
N GLY A 210 -2.36 1.81 28.58
CA GLY A 210 -2.51 2.54 29.84
C GLY A 210 -2.77 4.01 29.58
N THR A 211 -2.79 4.84 30.62
CA THR A 211 -2.88 6.29 30.49
C THR A 211 -1.69 6.83 29.69
N THR A 212 -0.52 6.26 29.94
CA THR A 212 0.66 6.36 29.08
C THR A 212 0.88 4.99 28.46
N ILE A 213 0.93 4.95 27.15
CA ILE A 213 1.17 3.73 26.37
C ILE A 213 2.67 3.45 26.38
N THR A 214 3.07 2.21 26.64
CA THR A 214 4.44 1.73 26.45
C THR A 214 4.51 0.95 25.15
N VAL A 215 5.15 1.52 24.13
CA VAL A 215 5.39 0.86 22.86
C VAL A 215 6.76 0.21 22.87
N LYS A 216 6.77 -1.14 22.83
CA LYS A 216 7.99 -1.95 22.76
C LYS A 216 8.52 -1.95 21.33
N THR A 217 9.80 -1.65 21.18
CA THR A 217 10.46 -1.64 19.87
C THR A 217 11.78 -2.41 19.91
N THR A 218 12.36 -2.68 18.75
CA THR A 218 13.69 -3.29 18.64
C THR A 218 14.83 -2.39 19.16
N LYS A 219 14.56 -1.09 19.34
CA LYS A 219 15.53 -0.10 19.89
C LYS A 219 15.25 0.30 21.33
N GLY A 220 14.26 -0.31 22.00
CA GLY A 220 13.84 0.01 23.35
C GLY A 220 12.39 0.47 23.44
N ASN A 221 11.96 0.91 24.60
CA ASN A 221 10.59 1.35 24.82
C ASN A 221 10.42 2.83 24.50
N ILE A 222 9.31 3.17 23.84
CA ILE A 222 8.84 4.53 23.60
C ILE A 222 7.57 4.73 24.43
N PHE A 223 7.50 5.84 25.15
CA PHE A 223 6.35 6.22 25.97
C PHE A 223 5.55 7.33 25.27
N ALA A 224 4.25 7.13 25.14
CA ALA A 224 3.37 8.11 24.49
C ALA A 224 1.97 8.14 25.10
N ASN A 225 1.28 9.29 24.98
CA ASN A 225 -0.12 9.43 25.40
C ASN A 225 -1.09 8.87 24.35
N GLN A 226 -0.70 8.89 23.07
CA GLN A 226 -1.48 8.42 21.92
C GLN A 226 -0.58 7.56 21.01
N LEU A 227 -1.14 6.52 20.40
CA LEU A 227 -0.48 5.72 19.37
C LEU A 227 -1.30 5.74 18.08
N ILE A 228 -0.64 5.96 16.94
CA ILE A 228 -1.24 5.85 15.61
C ILE A 228 -0.56 4.73 14.82
N TRP A 229 -1.35 3.76 14.37
CA TRP A 229 -0.90 2.75 13.43
C TRP A 229 -1.05 3.27 12.00
N ALA A 230 0.08 3.61 11.36
CA ALA A 230 0.20 4.01 9.97
C ALA A 230 1.07 3.02 9.18
N THR A 231 1.00 1.74 9.55
CA THR A 231 1.83 0.63 9.07
C THR A 231 1.17 -0.13 7.91
N HIS A 232 0.33 0.53 7.11
CA HIS A 232 -0.46 -0.05 6.04
C HIS A 232 -1.59 -0.94 6.57
N ILE A 233 -1.32 -1.87 7.48
CA ILE A 233 -2.28 -2.60 8.32
C ILE A 233 -1.74 -2.63 9.76
N PRO A 234 -2.60 -2.55 10.81
CA PRO A 234 -2.12 -2.60 12.18
C PRO A 234 -1.47 -3.95 12.49
N THR A 235 -0.43 -3.96 13.32
CA THR A 235 0.25 -5.20 13.72
C THR A 235 -0.52 -5.94 14.82
N GLY A 236 -0.20 -7.22 15.00
CA GLY A 236 -0.93 -8.10 15.94
C GLY A 236 -2.26 -8.60 15.35
N VAL A 237 -3.10 -9.25 16.17
CA VAL A 237 -4.39 -9.77 15.72
C VAL A 237 -5.49 -8.74 15.97
N ASN A 238 -6.15 -8.31 14.90
CA ASN A 238 -7.19 -7.27 14.95
C ASN A 238 -8.36 -7.59 14.01
N LEU A 239 -9.55 -7.09 14.33
CA LEU A 239 -10.77 -7.28 13.53
C LEU A 239 -10.63 -6.72 12.10
N LEU A 240 -9.84 -5.67 11.90
CA LEU A 240 -9.65 -5.05 10.59
C LEU A 240 -8.93 -5.98 9.59
N HIS A 241 -8.18 -6.99 10.05
CA HIS A 241 -7.59 -7.99 9.17
C HIS A 241 -8.63 -8.80 8.39
N PHE A 242 -9.83 -8.96 8.94
CA PHE A 242 -10.95 -9.62 8.26
C PHE A 242 -11.83 -8.66 7.46
N ARG A 243 -11.48 -7.37 7.43
CA ARG A 243 -12.23 -6.32 6.72
C ARG A 243 -11.39 -5.63 5.65
N ALA A 244 -10.11 -6.00 5.53
CA ALA A 244 -9.20 -5.45 4.54
C ALA A 244 -8.35 -6.58 3.95
N ALA A 245 -8.63 -6.95 2.69
CA ALA A 245 -7.93 -8.04 2.03
C ALA A 245 -6.65 -7.55 1.34
N PRO A 246 -5.55 -8.31 1.41
CA PRO A 246 -4.32 -7.95 0.71
C PRO A 246 -4.42 -8.27 -0.78
N TYR A 247 -4.15 -7.28 -1.61
CA TYR A 247 -4.02 -7.40 -3.07
C TYR A 247 -2.64 -6.93 -3.50
N ARG A 248 -2.25 -7.31 -4.72
CA ARG A 248 -0.99 -6.90 -5.32
C ARG A 248 -1.24 -6.36 -6.72
N SER A 249 -0.62 -5.24 -7.03
CA SER A 249 -0.62 -4.62 -8.36
C SER A 249 0.79 -4.61 -8.94
N TYR A 250 0.90 -4.66 -10.26
CA TYR A 250 2.13 -4.73 -11.02
C TYR A 250 2.35 -3.45 -11.82
N VAL A 251 3.60 -3.04 -11.95
CA VAL A 251 3.94 -1.77 -12.61
C VAL A 251 5.15 -1.94 -13.51
N LEU A 252 5.11 -1.30 -14.66
CA LEU A 252 6.21 -1.19 -15.63
C LEU A 252 6.60 0.27 -15.81
N GLY A 253 7.90 0.56 -15.80
CA GLY A 253 8.49 1.83 -16.23
C GLY A 253 9.11 1.66 -17.62
N ILE A 254 8.52 2.28 -18.64
CA ILE A 254 8.72 1.95 -20.05
C ILE A 254 9.29 3.15 -20.79
N ILE A 255 10.27 2.90 -21.65
CA ILE A 255 10.82 3.86 -22.64
C ILE A 255 10.18 3.56 -24.00
N LEU A 256 9.64 4.60 -24.67
CA LEU A 256 9.04 4.49 -26.00
C LEU A 256 10.04 4.88 -27.10
N ASN A 257 9.89 4.26 -28.30
CA ASN A 257 10.72 4.59 -29.47
C ASN A 257 10.30 5.92 -30.10
N ASP A 258 9.01 6.18 -30.18
CA ASP A 258 8.40 7.31 -30.90
C ASP A 258 8.26 8.58 -30.07
N ASN A 259 8.62 8.54 -28.79
CA ASN A 259 8.42 9.61 -27.80
C ASN A 259 6.95 10.10 -27.68
N ASN A 260 5.98 9.28 -28.07
CA ASN A 260 4.56 9.61 -27.99
C ASN A 260 3.99 9.29 -26.60
N TYR A 261 4.40 10.06 -25.61
CA TYR A 261 3.97 9.91 -24.23
C TYR A 261 2.66 10.66 -23.96
N PRO A 262 1.63 9.99 -23.37
CA PRO A 262 0.39 10.67 -23.01
C PRO A 262 0.62 11.78 -21.99
N GLN A 263 -0.21 12.83 -22.09
CA GLN A 263 -0.03 14.05 -21.28
C GLN A 263 -0.74 13.96 -19.92
N ASP A 264 -1.80 13.17 -19.84
CA ASP A 264 -2.68 13.05 -18.68
C ASP A 264 -2.56 11.69 -17.98
N LEU A 265 -3.32 11.51 -16.89
CA LEU A 265 -3.49 10.23 -16.23
C LEU A 265 -4.55 9.44 -17.00
N GLY A 266 -4.30 8.17 -17.26
CA GLY A 266 -5.22 7.30 -17.99
C GLY A 266 -5.67 6.12 -17.17
N TYR A 267 -6.93 5.70 -17.36
CA TYR A 267 -7.53 4.54 -16.71
C TYR A 267 -8.45 3.84 -17.69
N ASP A 268 -8.29 2.53 -17.89
CA ASP A 268 -9.29 1.74 -18.59
C ASP A 268 -10.35 1.21 -17.62
N MET A 269 -11.34 0.51 -18.15
CA MET A 269 -12.41 -0.12 -17.38
C MET A 269 -12.39 -1.64 -17.56
N GLU A 270 -11.21 -2.18 -17.85
CA GLU A 270 -11.01 -3.64 -17.89
C GLU A 270 -11.07 -4.26 -16.48
N ASP A 271 -11.09 -5.59 -16.40
CA ASP A 271 -11.06 -6.30 -15.12
C ASP A 271 -10.06 -7.48 -15.25
N PRO A 272 -8.87 -7.35 -14.65
CA PRO A 272 -8.34 -6.20 -13.87
C PRO A 272 -8.06 -4.97 -14.73
N TYR A 273 -8.28 -3.77 -14.15
CA TYR A 273 -8.09 -2.49 -14.84
C TYR A 273 -6.61 -2.13 -14.97
N HIS A 274 -6.31 -1.27 -15.97
CA HIS A 274 -4.98 -0.71 -16.15
C HIS A 274 -5.00 0.81 -15.98
N TYR A 275 -3.86 1.35 -15.54
CA TYR A 275 -3.70 2.77 -15.32
C TYR A 275 -2.33 3.24 -15.81
N TYR A 276 -2.29 4.51 -16.27
CA TYR A 276 -1.16 5.05 -17.00
C TYR A 276 -0.84 6.48 -16.54
N ARG A 277 0.44 6.78 -16.49
CA ARG A 277 0.96 8.15 -16.38
C ARG A 277 2.34 8.24 -16.99
N THR A 278 2.86 9.46 -17.09
CA THR A 278 4.25 9.70 -17.52
C THR A 278 5.05 10.38 -16.42
N HIS A 279 6.34 10.17 -16.41
CA HIS A 279 7.25 10.86 -15.50
C HIS A 279 8.63 10.98 -16.12
N THR A 280 9.33 12.10 -15.82
CA THR A 280 10.69 12.33 -16.29
C THR A 280 11.66 12.22 -15.12
N ILE A 281 12.67 11.36 -15.24
CA ILE A 281 13.75 11.22 -14.27
C ILE A 281 15.07 11.42 -15.00
N ASP A 282 15.90 12.33 -14.53
CA ASP A 282 17.22 12.64 -15.07
C ASP A 282 17.22 12.92 -16.61
N GLY A 283 16.15 13.56 -17.08
CA GLY A 283 15.96 13.89 -18.48
C GLY A 283 15.40 12.76 -19.36
N GLN A 284 15.24 11.56 -18.84
CA GLN A 284 14.56 10.44 -19.51
C GLN A 284 13.08 10.41 -19.14
N GLN A 285 12.20 10.47 -20.13
CA GLN A 285 10.77 10.29 -19.95
C GLN A 285 10.41 8.81 -19.95
N TYR A 286 9.47 8.43 -19.08
CA TYR A 286 8.95 7.07 -18.93
C TYR A 286 7.43 7.07 -18.99
N LEU A 287 6.85 6.07 -19.65
CA LEU A 287 5.48 5.66 -19.45
C LEU A 287 5.45 4.72 -18.25
N ILE A 288 4.66 5.04 -17.25
CA ILE A 288 4.42 4.18 -16.10
C ILE A 288 3.05 3.56 -16.30
N ALA A 289 3.00 2.26 -16.51
CA ALA A 289 1.78 1.49 -16.69
C ALA A 289 1.61 0.50 -15.54
N GLY A 290 0.42 0.42 -14.97
CA GLY A 290 0.12 -0.51 -13.89
C GLY A 290 -1.18 -1.27 -14.11
N GLY A 291 -1.36 -2.38 -13.36
CA GLY A 291 -2.54 -3.23 -13.45
C GLY A 291 -2.25 -4.68 -13.11
N GLU A 292 -3.07 -5.59 -13.66
CA GLU A 292 -2.98 -7.05 -13.45
C GLU A 292 -3.11 -7.45 -11.97
N ASP A 293 -4.05 -6.83 -11.27
CA ASP A 293 -4.23 -6.94 -9.83
C ASP A 293 -4.82 -8.31 -9.45
N HIS A 294 -4.31 -8.88 -8.35
CA HIS A 294 -4.83 -10.12 -7.78
C HIS A 294 -4.63 -10.18 -6.26
N LYS A 295 -5.32 -11.07 -5.56
CA LYS A 295 -5.11 -11.29 -4.11
C LYS A 295 -3.69 -11.79 -3.86
N THR A 296 -3.03 -11.22 -2.84
CA THR A 296 -1.65 -11.59 -2.46
C THR A 296 -1.53 -13.09 -2.22
N ALA A 297 -0.47 -13.71 -2.77
CA ALA A 297 -0.15 -15.13 -2.70
C ALA A 297 -1.19 -16.09 -3.34
N HIS A 298 -2.08 -15.59 -4.21
CA HIS A 298 -3.01 -16.40 -5.00
C HIS A 298 -2.54 -16.64 -6.45
N GLU A 299 -1.50 -15.97 -6.91
CA GLU A 299 -0.85 -16.22 -8.20
C GLU A 299 0.44 -17.03 -7.96
N GLU A 300 0.48 -18.24 -8.56
CA GLU A 300 1.62 -19.14 -8.41
C GLU A 300 2.86 -18.63 -9.17
N ASN A 301 2.64 -17.98 -10.31
CA ASN A 301 3.69 -17.44 -11.16
C ASN A 301 3.65 -15.91 -11.20
N THR A 302 4.21 -15.26 -10.19
CA THR A 302 4.20 -13.80 -10.04
C THR A 302 4.97 -13.02 -11.13
N GLU A 303 5.67 -13.70 -12.04
CA GLU A 303 6.21 -13.12 -13.27
C GLU A 303 5.16 -13.05 -14.40
N ALA A 304 4.08 -13.83 -14.32
CA ALA A 304 3.05 -13.83 -15.36
C ALA A 304 2.29 -12.51 -15.48
N PRO A 305 1.87 -11.84 -14.38
CA PRO A 305 1.23 -10.53 -14.44
C PRO A 305 2.10 -9.47 -15.12
N PHE A 306 3.42 -9.43 -14.88
CA PHE A 306 4.32 -8.52 -15.61
C PHE A 306 4.30 -8.75 -17.12
N ARG A 307 4.33 -10.03 -17.54
CA ARG A 307 4.28 -10.37 -18.99
C ARG A 307 2.95 -10.03 -19.61
N LYS A 308 1.83 -10.22 -18.89
CA LYS A 308 0.49 -9.84 -19.36
C LYS A 308 0.40 -8.35 -19.53
N LEU A 309 0.81 -7.57 -18.50
CA LEU A 309 0.82 -6.11 -18.55
C LEU A 309 1.69 -5.60 -19.70
N GLU A 310 2.91 -6.13 -19.89
CA GLU A 310 3.78 -5.77 -21.00
C GLU A 310 3.12 -6.09 -22.35
N SER A 311 2.54 -7.29 -22.50
CA SER A 311 1.84 -7.68 -23.72
C SER A 311 0.65 -6.77 -24.02
N TYR A 312 -0.08 -6.33 -22.99
CA TYR A 312 -1.19 -5.40 -23.14
C TYR A 312 -0.70 -4.02 -23.60
N VAL A 313 0.33 -3.46 -22.94
CA VAL A 313 0.90 -2.14 -23.31
C VAL A 313 1.46 -2.15 -24.74
N ARG A 314 2.13 -3.23 -25.18
CA ARG A 314 2.70 -3.35 -26.53
C ARG A 314 1.66 -3.40 -27.65
N GLN A 315 0.38 -3.58 -27.34
CA GLN A 315 -0.69 -3.48 -28.34
C GLN A 315 -0.91 -2.03 -28.80
N PHE A 316 -0.59 -1.06 -27.96
CA PHE A 316 -0.94 0.34 -28.19
C PHE A 316 0.28 1.27 -28.25
N TYR A 317 1.38 0.91 -27.61
CA TYR A 317 2.58 1.73 -27.51
C TYR A 317 3.78 1.08 -28.20
N ASP A 318 4.59 1.89 -28.88
CA ASP A 318 5.87 1.45 -29.48
C ASP A 318 6.96 1.35 -28.40
N VAL A 319 6.92 0.24 -27.65
CA VAL A 319 7.80 -0.03 -26.50
C VAL A 319 9.22 -0.35 -26.95
N LYS A 320 10.17 0.55 -26.64
CA LYS A 320 11.60 0.33 -26.82
C LYS A 320 12.16 -0.61 -25.77
N GLU A 321 11.89 -0.32 -24.49
CA GLU A 321 12.47 -1.01 -23.36
C GLU A 321 11.55 -0.93 -22.14
N VAL A 322 11.46 -2.02 -21.38
CA VAL A 322 10.94 -2.02 -20.01
C VAL A 322 12.13 -1.83 -19.09
N ALA A 323 12.38 -0.57 -18.69
CA ALA A 323 13.54 -0.20 -17.90
C ALA A 323 13.37 -0.53 -16.40
N PHE A 324 12.14 -0.47 -15.91
CA PHE A 324 11.78 -0.81 -14.52
C PHE A 324 10.55 -1.71 -14.50
N LYS A 325 10.55 -2.65 -13.56
CA LYS A 325 9.37 -3.42 -13.18
C LYS A 325 9.35 -3.63 -11.67
N TRP A 326 8.19 -3.49 -11.05
CA TRP A 326 8.00 -3.76 -9.62
C TRP A 326 6.54 -4.07 -9.33
N SER A 327 6.28 -4.68 -8.19
CA SER A 327 4.90 -4.86 -7.72
C SER A 327 4.73 -4.29 -6.33
N SER A 328 3.51 -3.95 -5.96
CA SER A 328 3.21 -3.38 -4.65
C SER A 328 1.95 -3.98 -4.06
N GLN A 329 1.93 -4.16 -2.74
CA GLN A 329 0.76 -4.66 -2.02
C GLN A 329 -0.11 -3.50 -1.55
N TYR A 330 -1.43 -3.68 -1.59
CA TYR A 330 -2.40 -2.78 -1.01
C TYR A 330 -3.50 -3.56 -0.29
N PHE A 331 -4.33 -2.87 0.50
CA PHE A 331 -5.42 -3.50 1.26
C PHE A 331 -6.75 -2.95 0.81
N GLU A 332 -7.57 -3.84 0.22
CA GLU A 332 -8.91 -3.53 -0.26
C GLU A 332 -9.92 -3.59 0.90
N PRO A 333 -10.63 -2.49 1.21
CA PRO A 333 -11.61 -2.48 2.30
C PRO A 333 -12.92 -3.16 1.88
N ALA A 334 -13.47 -3.99 2.74
CA ALA A 334 -14.67 -4.79 2.48
C ALA A 334 -15.93 -3.99 2.11
N ASP A 335 -16.03 -2.75 2.56
CA ASP A 335 -17.17 -1.87 2.30
C ASP A 335 -16.84 -0.72 1.33
N GLY A 336 -15.63 -0.74 0.73
CA GLY A 336 -15.20 0.21 -0.29
C GLY A 336 -14.66 1.54 0.25
N LEU A 337 -14.61 1.77 1.56
CA LEU A 337 -14.07 2.99 2.17
C LEU A 337 -12.98 2.68 3.20
N ALA A 338 -11.95 3.52 3.23
CA ALA A 338 -10.85 3.42 4.20
C ALA A 338 -11.33 3.36 5.66
N TYR A 339 -10.53 2.75 6.52
CA TYR A 339 -10.73 2.69 7.97
C TYR A 339 -9.75 3.66 8.65
N ILE A 340 -10.28 4.77 9.19
CA ILE A 340 -9.49 5.84 9.82
C ILE A 340 -10.17 6.27 11.11
N GLY A 341 -9.50 6.07 12.25
CA GLY A 341 -10.07 6.40 13.56
C GLY A 341 -9.56 5.52 14.67
N HIS A 342 -10.40 5.28 15.67
CA HIS A 342 -10.09 4.44 16.84
C HIS A 342 -9.94 2.98 16.43
N LEU A 343 -8.83 2.34 16.85
CA LEU A 343 -8.57 0.92 16.54
C LEU A 343 -9.54 0.00 17.32
N PRO A 344 -10.34 -0.84 16.63
CA PRO A 344 -11.30 -1.71 17.29
C PRO A 344 -10.65 -2.63 18.34
N GLY A 345 -11.26 -2.71 19.54
CA GLY A 345 -10.81 -3.59 20.62
C GLY A 345 -9.60 -3.10 21.41
N ASN A 346 -9.17 -1.84 21.24
CA ASN A 346 -8.05 -1.22 21.96
C ASN A 346 -8.54 -0.01 22.77
N GLY A 347 -7.67 0.55 23.61
CA GLY A 347 -7.96 1.75 24.41
C GLY A 347 -8.23 3.00 23.55
N ASP A 348 -8.93 3.98 24.13
CA ASP A 348 -9.41 5.19 23.43
C ASP A 348 -8.30 6.08 22.85
N ASN A 349 -7.06 5.78 23.15
CA ASN A 349 -5.85 6.49 22.72
C ASN A 349 -5.04 5.75 21.65
N ILE A 350 -5.60 4.69 21.03
CA ILE A 350 -4.97 3.94 19.94
C ILE A 350 -5.77 4.09 18.66
N TRP A 351 -5.09 4.59 17.63
CA TRP A 351 -5.68 4.97 16.35
C TRP A 351 -5.10 4.16 15.20
N VAL A 352 -5.82 4.09 14.09
CA VAL A 352 -5.42 3.38 12.88
C VAL A 352 -5.83 4.14 11.62
N ALA A 353 -5.04 3.95 10.57
CA ALA A 353 -5.37 4.34 9.20
C ALA A 353 -4.96 3.19 8.26
N THR A 354 -5.95 2.56 7.60
CA THR A 354 -5.76 1.35 6.77
C THR A 354 -6.90 1.16 5.76
N GLY A 355 -6.75 0.18 4.85
CA GLY A 355 -7.78 -0.17 3.88
C GLY A 355 -7.97 0.91 2.82
N PHE A 356 -6.88 1.38 2.22
CA PHE A 356 -6.90 2.52 1.28
C PHE A 356 -7.16 2.11 -0.17
N GLY A 357 -7.28 0.80 -0.46
CA GLY A 357 -7.37 0.30 -1.83
C GLY A 357 -6.19 0.79 -2.69
N GLY A 358 -6.41 1.06 -3.95
CA GLY A 358 -5.46 1.70 -4.86
C GLY A 358 -5.26 3.21 -4.63
N ASN A 359 -6.04 3.86 -3.75
CA ASN A 359 -6.05 5.32 -3.58
C ASN A 359 -5.22 5.82 -2.38
N GLY A 360 -4.15 5.11 -2.04
CA GLY A 360 -3.32 5.37 -0.86
C GLY A 360 -2.76 6.78 -0.76
N MET A 361 -2.46 7.46 -1.87
CA MET A 361 -1.92 8.82 -1.86
C MET A 361 -2.93 9.83 -1.31
N THR A 362 -4.18 9.75 -1.75
CA THR A 362 -5.27 10.64 -1.30
C THR A 362 -5.74 10.27 0.10
N TYR A 363 -6.03 8.97 0.36
CA TYR A 363 -6.46 8.52 1.68
C TYR A 363 -5.46 8.78 2.80
N SER A 364 -4.15 8.78 2.51
CA SER A 364 -3.12 9.13 3.48
C SER A 364 -3.28 10.55 4.03
N HIS A 365 -3.65 11.51 3.17
CA HIS A 365 -3.87 12.90 3.56
C HIS A 365 -5.24 13.11 4.21
N ILE A 366 -6.28 12.37 3.75
CA ILE A 366 -7.55 12.30 4.46
C ILE A 366 -7.34 11.77 5.88
N ALA A 367 -6.53 10.72 6.04
CA ALA A 367 -6.19 10.16 7.35
C ALA A 367 -5.44 11.17 8.22
N ALA A 368 -4.47 11.88 7.64
CA ALA A 368 -3.72 12.90 8.35
C ALA A 368 -4.62 14.01 8.91
N VAL A 369 -5.55 14.54 8.08
CA VAL A 369 -6.53 15.55 8.53
C VAL A 369 -7.45 14.96 9.59
N THR A 370 -8.04 13.81 9.33
CA THR A 370 -9.04 13.17 10.22
C THR A 370 -8.45 12.88 11.60
N LEU A 371 -7.29 12.21 11.67
CA LEU A 371 -6.66 11.84 12.93
C LEU A 371 -6.13 13.05 13.68
N SER A 372 -5.55 14.03 12.97
CA SER A 372 -5.08 15.27 13.59
C SER A 372 -6.24 16.06 14.19
N ASP A 373 -7.36 16.20 13.49
CA ASP A 373 -8.55 16.87 14.01
C ASP A 373 -9.10 16.17 15.27
N ILE A 374 -9.20 14.85 15.25
CA ILE A 374 -9.65 14.09 16.42
C ILE A 374 -8.72 14.32 17.63
N ILE A 375 -7.41 14.23 17.42
CA ILE A 375 -6.42 14.35 18.51
C ILE A 375 -6.31 15.78 19.04
N ILE A 376 -6.46 16.79 18.17
CA ILE A 376 -6.30 18.21 18.55
C ILE A 376 -7.62 18.79 19.06
N LYS A 377 -8.74 18.50 18.35
CA LYS A 377 -10.06 19.13 18.57
C LYS A 377 -11.05 18.22 19.30
N GLY A 378 -10.73 16.93 19.46
CA GLY A 378 -11.61 15.91 20.05
C GLY A 378 -12.59 15.28 19.03
N ASP A 379 -12.74 15.84 17.83
CA ASP A 379 -13.63 15.33 16.79
C ASP A 379 -13.16 15.76 15.40
N SER A 380 -13.70 15.08 14.36
CA SER A 380 -13.53 15.42 12.95
C SER A 380 -14.84 15.22 12.20
N LYS A 381 -15.12 16.09 11.23
CA LYS A 381 -16.30 15.95 10.35
C LYS A 381 -16.30 14.63 9.56
N TYR A 382 -15.13 14.02 9.39
CA TYR A 382 -14.93 12.75 8.67
C TYR A 382 -14.99 11.52 9.58
N ARG A 383 -15.02 11.69 10.91
CA ARG A 383 -14.90 10.61 11.89
C ARG A 383 -15.91 9.49 11.66
N LYS A 384 -17.20 9.82 11.42
CA LYS A 384 -18.25 8.82 11.22
C LYS A 384 -18.13 8.06 9.91
N LEU A 385 -17.71 8.75 8.83
CA LEU A 385 -17.57 8.16 7.51
C LEU A 385 -16.49 7.08 7.49
N PHE A 386 -15.36 7.35 8.12
CA PHE A 386 -14.21 6.45 8.11
C PHE A 386 -14.02 5.62 9.39
N ASP A 387 -14.98 5.65 10.33
CA ASP A 387 -14.88 4.94 11.62
C ASP A 387 -14.52 3.45 11.41
N PRO A 388 -13.38 2.97 11.96
CA PRO A 388 -13.01 1.56 11.88
C PRO A 388 -14.00 0.61 12.57
N ASN A 389 -14.84 1.13 13.48
CA ASN A 389 -15.86 0.36 14.18
C ASN A 389 -17.20 0.31 13.42
N ARG A 390 -17.33 1.03 12.28
CA ARG A 390 -18.56 1.00 11.49
C ARG A 390 -18.86 -0.42 11.03
N VAL A 391 -20.12 -0.82 11.16
CA VAL A 391 -20.65 -2.05 10.59
C VAL A 391 -21.79 -1.66 9.65
N LYS A 392 -21.50 -1.70 8.34
CA LYS A 392 -22.51 -1.44 7.32
C LYS A 392 -22.74 -2.73 6.54
N PRO A 393 -23.97 -3.27 6.52
CA PRO A 393 -24.32 -4.40 5.66
C PRO A 393 -24.48 -3.89 4.22
N VAL A 394 -23.37 -3.50 3.59
CA VAL A 394 -23.34 -3.18 2.15
C VAL A 394 -23.39 -4.46 1.34
N ALA A 395 -23.92 -4.38 0.12
CA ALA A 395 -23.89 -5.51 -0.82
C ALA A 395 -22.44 -5.93 -1.05
N GLY A 396 -22.15 -7.22 -0.81
CA GLY A 396 -20.79 -7.76 -0.91
C GLY A 396 -20.00 -7.85 0.41
N PHE A 397 -20.28 -7.04 1.42
CA PHE A 397 -19.57 -7.08 2.70
C PHE A 397 -19.60 -8.48 3.35
N THR A 398 -20.79 -9.10 3.40
CA THR A 398 -20.91 -10.45 3.95
C THR A 398 -20.17 -11.49 3.12
N ASN A 399 -20.17 -11.36 1.79
CA ASN A 399 -19.43 -12.27 0.90
C ASN A 399 -17.94 -12.07 1.05
N PHE A 400 -17.46 -10.82 1.08
CA PHE A 400 -16.06 -10.49 1.32
C PHE A 400 -15.54 -11.09 2.65
N ILE A 401 -16.29 -10.96 3.74
CA ILE A 401 -15.91 -11.54 5.03
C ILE A 401 -15.91 -13.07 4.96
N LYS A 402 -16.91 -13.70 4.32
CA LYS A 402 -16.97 -15.16 4.15
C LYS A 402 -15.78 -15.65 3.32
N GLU A 403 -15.52 -15.04 2.17
CA GLU A 403 -14.38 -15.38 1.32
C GLU A 403 -13.05 -15.25 2.08
N SER A 404 -12.87 -14.16 2.87
CA SER A 404 -11.67 -13.97 3.67
C SER A 404 -11.51 -15.06 4.74
N VAL A 405 -12.61 -15.45 5.40
CA VAL A 405 -12.60 -16.54 6.39
C VAL A 405 -12.38 -17.90 5.74
N ASP A 406 -12.95 -18.15 4.57
CA ASP A 406 -12.79 -19.43 3.85
C ASP A 406 -11.35 -19.58 3.31
N VAL A 407 -10.75 -18.50 2.79
CA VAL A 407 -9.33 -18.47 2.43
C VAL A 407 -8.45 -18.81 3.64
N VAL A 408 -8.70 -18.18 4.79
CA VAL A 408 -7.97 -18.49 6.03
C VAL A 408 -8.11 -19.96 6.40
N LYS A 409 -9.32 -20.53 6.35
CA LYS A 409 -9.54 -21.95 6.66
C LYS A 409 -8.79 -22.87 5.69
N GLU A 410 -8.79 -22.58 4.40
CA GLU A 410 -8.07 -23.39 3.41
C GLU A 410 -6.57 -23.38 3.65
N PHE A 411 -5.98 -22.23 3.91
CA PHE A 411 -4.54 -22.09 4.16
C PHE A 411 -4.11 -22.62 5.53
N VAL A 412 -4.93 -22.49 6.58
CA VAL A 412 -4.66 -23.10 7.90
C VAL A 412 -4.82 -24.62 7.84
N SER A 413 -5.79 -25.13 7.09
CA SER A 413 -6.03 -26.59 6.97
C SER A 413 -4.93 -27.31 6.18
N GLY A 414 -3.99 -26.60 5.58
CA GLY A 414 -2.83 -27.19 4.90
C GLY A 414 -3.16 -27.95 3.62
N LYS A 415 -4.24 -27.59 2.93
CA LYS A 415 -4.63 -28.20 1.64
C LYS A 415 -3.60 -28.00 0.50
N PHE A 416 -2.63 -27.09 0.68
CA PHE A 416 -1.47 -27.02 -0.22
C PHE A 416 -0.56 -28.23 0.06
N SER A 417 -0.56 -29.16 -0.88
CA SER A 417 0.30 -30.33 -0.81
C SER A 417 1.75 -29.90 -0.94
N ALA A 418 2.50 -29.95 0.17
CA ALA A 418 3.95 -29.82 0.08
C ALA A 418 4.50 -31.01 -0.73
N GLU A 419 5.32 -30.72 -1.73
CA GLU A 419 6.02 -31.72 -2.52
C GLU A 419 6.98 -32.51 -1.61
N LYS A 420 6.93 -33.85 -1.67
CA LYS A 420 7.87 -34.66 -0.92
C LYS A 420 9.20 -34.71 -1.65
N ILE A 421 10.23 -34.20 -1.03
CA ILE A 421 11.61 -34.31 -1.52
C ILE A 421 12.38 -35.36 -0.71
N LYS A 422 13.39 -35.96 -1.34
CA LYS A 422 14.30 -36.92 -0.68
C LYS A 422 15.63 -36.29 -0.31
N GLU A 423 16.09 -35.34 -1.14
CA GLU A 423 17.35 -34.65 -0.96
C GLU A 423 17.17 -33.15 -1.24
N PHE A 424 17.98 -32.31 -0.61
CA PHE A 424 17.96 -30.86 -0.83
C PHE A 424 18.50 -30.45 -2.23
N THR A 425 19.17 -31.37 -2.90
CA THR A 425 19.59 -31.27 -4.31
C THR A 425 18.41 -31.23 -5.27
N ASP A 426 17.22 -31.70 -4.85
CA ASP A 426 15.99 -31.64 -5.63
C ASP A 426 15.47 -30.22 -5.86
N ILE A 427 16.05 -29.20 -5.15
CA ILE A 427 15.71 -27.79 -5.34
C ILE A 427 16.67 -27.16 -6.35
N ALA A 428 16.16 -26.68 -7.46
CA ALA A 428 16.96 -26.01 -8.48
C ALA A 428 17.39 -24.61 -8.06
N VAL A 429 18.48 -24.09 -8.64
CA VAL A 429 18.92 -22.70 -8.44
C VAL A 429 17.84 -21.73 -8.91
N GLY A 430 17.49 -20.73 -8.09
CA GLY A 430 16.42 -19.78 -8.32
C GLY A 430 15.03 -20.31 -7.95
N GLU A 431 14.90 -21.58 -7.61
CA GLU A 431 13.63 -22.21 -7.23
C GLU A 431 13.35 -22.03 -5.73
N ALA A 432 12.07 -21.78 -5.42
CA ALA A 432 11.57 -21.84 -4.05
C ALA A 432 10.21 -22.53 -4.00
N LYS A 433 10.05 -23.35 -2.97
CA LYS A 433 8.79 -24.08 -2.72
C LYS A 433 8.65 -24.52 -1.26
N VAL A 434 7.42 -24.77 -0.85
CA VAL A 434 7.16 -25.46 0.42
C VAL A 434 7.22 -26.96 0.17
N VAL A 435 8.16 -27.63 0.82
CA VAL A 435 8.40 -29.07 0.68
C VAL A 435 8.08 -29.81 1.97
N GLN A 436 7.89 -31.12 1.86
CA GLN A 436 7.85 -32.03 3.00
C GLN A 436 9.14 -32.87 3.01
N TYR A 437 9.92 -32.67 4.05
CA TYR A 437 11.17 -33.40 4.29
C TYR A 437 11.18 -33.94 5.71
N ASP A 438 11.47 -35.22 5.89
CA ASP A 438 11.46 -35.93 7.16
C ASP A 438 10.19 -35.70 8.02
N GLY A 439 9.04 -35.67 7.35
CA GLY A 439 7.73 -35.45 8.00
C GLY A 439 7.37 -34.01 8.35
N GLU A 440 8.28 -33.06 8.17
CA GLU A 440 8.08 -31.64 8.42
C GLU A 440 7.88 -30.84 7.13
N LYS A 441 7.08 -29.77 7.21
CA LYS A 441 6.98 -28.79 6.09
C LYS A 441 8.04 -27.74 6.25
N ILE A 442 8.78 -27.47 5.18
CA ILE A 442 9.88 -26.50 5.11
C ILE A 442 9.66 -25.60 3.89
N ALA A 443 9.72 -24.31 4.08
CA ALA A 443 9.80 -23.34 3.00
C ALA A 443 11.28 -23.17 2.62
N MET A 444 11.63 -23.56 1.40
CA MET A 444 13.01 -23.60 0.91
C MET A 444 13.17 -22.73 -0.33
N TYR A 445 14.28 -21.98 -0.37
CA TYR A 445 14.71 -21.21 -1.54
C TYR A 445 16.21 -21.45 -1.77
N LYS A 446 16.59 -21.74 -3.01
CA LYS A 446 17.99 -21.84 -3.42
C LYS A 446 18.36 -20.62 -4.26
N ASP A 447 19.25 -19.79 -3.74
CA ASP A 447 19.64 -18.56 -4.38
C ASP A 447 20.58 -18.78 -5.58
N GLU A 448 20.89 -17.70 -6.32
CA GLU A 448 21.78 -17.71 -7.48
C GLU A 448 23.25 -18.05 -7.13
N GLN A 449 23.61 -17.97 -5.86
CA GLN A 449 24.92 -18.35 -5.30
C GLN A 449 24.94 -19.78 -4.77
N HIS A 450 23.88 -20.55 -5.03
CA HIS A 450 23.65 -21.92 -4.56
C HIS A 450 23.44 -22.06 -3.04
N ASN A 451 23.27 -20.96 -2.29
CA ASN A 451 22.92 -21.05 -0.89
C ASN A 451 21.47 -21.51 -0.73
N LEU A 452 21.24 -22.35 0.27
CA LEU A 452 19.90 -22.85 0.58
C LEU A 452 19.37 -22.14 1.82
N HIS A 453 18.26 -21.41 1.64
CA HIS A 453 17.52 -20.75 2.71
C HIS A 453 16.36 -21.64 3.11
N ALA A 454 16.20 -21.92 4.39
CA ALA A 454 15.16 -22.81 4.91
C ALA A 454 14.49 -22.18 6.13
N VAL A 455 13.16 -22.03 6.06
CA VAL A 455 12.37 -21.45 7.13
C VAL A 455 11.09 -22.26 7.39
N ASN A 456 10.53 -22.13 8.58
CA ASN A 456 9.21 -22.69 8.89
C ASN A 456 8.16 -21.95 8.03
N PRO A 457 7.36 -22.65 7.21
CA PRO A 457 6.38 -22.03 6.32
C PRO A 457 5.15 -21.45 7.04
N THR A 458 5.10 -21.53 8.36
CA THR A 458 3.94 -21.09 9.16
C THR A 458 4.07 -19.62 9.52
N CYS A 459 3.22 -18.78 8.93
CA CYS A 459 3.12 -17.35 9.23
C CYS A 459 2.93 -17.11 10.73
N THR A 460 3.74 -16.24 11.31
CA THR A 460 3.74 -15.96 12.75
C THR A 460 2.57 -15.09 13.22
N HIS A 461 1.67 -14.66 12.31
CA HIS A 461 0.46 -13.91 12.64
C HIS A 461 -0.67 -14.84 13.13
N ILE A 462 -1.31 -15.61 12.21
CA ILE A 462 -2.40 -16.55 12.53
C ILE A 462 -2.17 -17.95 11.94
N HIS A 463 -0.93 -18.31 11.73
CA HIS A 463 -0.49 -19.66 11.35
C HIS A 463 -0.90 -20.17 9.97
N CYS A 464 -1.19 -19.28 8.99
CA CYS A 464 -1.37 -19.66 7.59
C CYS A 464 -0.03 -20.10 6.98
N THR A 465 -0.06 -21.00 6.00
CA THR A 465 1.13 -21.35 5.21
C THR A 465 1.46 -20.23 4.24
N VAL A 466 2.72 -19.78 4.22
CA VAL A 466 3.21 -18.77 3.26
C VAL A 466 3.46 -19.38 1.89
N ALA A 467 3.35 -18.57 0.83
CA ALA A 467 3.67 -18.92 -0.54
C ALA A 467 4.83 -18.05 -1.07
N TRP A 468 5.62 -18.60 -2.01
CA TRP A 468 6.73 -17.87 -2.59
C TRP A 468 6.30 -16.90 -3.67
N ASN A 469 6.82 -15.69 -3.61
CA ASN A 469 6.70 -14.69 -4.65
C ASN A 469 8.03 -14.64 -5.43
N THR A 470 8.04 -15.26 -6.60
CA THR A 470 9.26 -15.39 -7.43
C THR A 470 9.79 -14.03 -7.89
N ALA A 471 8.91 -13.10 -8.21
CA ALA A 471 9.30 -11.77 -8.70
C ALA A 471 9.93 -10.93 -7.60
N GLU A 472 9.34 -10.92 -6.41
CA GLU A 472 9.78 -10.08 -5.28
C GLU A 472 10.71 -10.82 -4.30
N LYS A 473 11.03 -12.10 -4.56
CA LYS A 473 11.90 -12.94 -3.71
C LYS A 473 11.48 -12.91 -2.24
N SER A 474 10.20 -13.15 -1.98
CA SER A 474 9.60 -13.08 -0.64
C SER A 474 8.63 -14.23 -0.38
N TRP A 475 8.48 -14.59 0.89
CA TRP A 475 7.42 -15.45 1.38
C TRP A 475 6.21 -14.60 1.76
N ASP A 476 5.12 -14.73 1.03
CA ASP A 476 3.91 -13.92 1.18
C ASP A 476 2.79 -14.73 1.83
N CYS A 477 2.12 -14.16 2.84
CA CYS A 477 1.01 -14.82 3.53
C CYS A 477 -0.32 -14.47 2.84
N PRO A 478 -1.08 -15.45 2.32
CA PRO A 478 -2.33 -15.21 1.60
C PRO A 478 -3.47 -14.70 2.48
N CYS A 479 -3.39 -14.94 3.81
CA CYS A 479 -4.49 -14.63 4.70
C CYS A 479 -4.60 -13.12 4.99
N HIS A 480 -3.50 -12.48 5.38
CA HIS A 480 -3.50 -11.06 5.78
C HIS A 480 -2.28 -10.28 5.27
N GLY A 481 -1.58 -10.80 4.26
CA GLY A 481 -0.54 -10.06 3.56
C GLY A 481 0.76 -9.84 4.34
N ALA A 482 1.03 -10.61 5.40
CA ALA A 482 2.35 -10.58 6.03
C ALA A 482 3.40 -11.09 5.04
N ARG A 483 4.54 -10.40 4.95
CA ARG A 483 5.59 -10.73 3.98
C ARG A 483 6.93 -10.83 4.66
N TYR A 484 7.74 -11.77 4.20
CA TYR A 484 9.04 -12.11 4.75
C TYR A 484 10.07 -12.24 3.62
N ASN A 485 11.33 -11.90 3.90
CA ASN A 485 12.43 -12.19 2.98
C ASN A 485 12.75 -13.69 2.93
N CYS A 486 13.74 -14.10 2.12
CA CYS A 486 14.16 -15.49 1.98
C CYS A 486 14.63 -16.11 3.31
N ASP A 487 15.18 -15.32 4.23
CA ASP A 487 15.65 -15.75 5.56
C ASP A 487 14.54 -15.71 6.63
N GLY A 488 13.32 -15.39 6.23
CA GLY A 488 12.16 -15.33 7.12
C GLY A 488 12.03 -14.05 7.93
N GLU A 489 12.82 -13.02 7.67
CA GLU A 489 12.68 -11.73 8.33
C GLU A 489 11.46 -10.98 7.82
N VAL A 490 10.72 -10.35 8.73
CA VAL A 490 9.50 -9.58 8.38
C VAL A 490 9.85 -8.38 7.50
N LEU A 491 9.27 -8.30 6.30
CA LEU A 491 9.30 -7.16 5.39
C LEU A 491 8.13 -6.21 5.63
N THR A 492 6.92 -6.77 5.82
CA THR A 492 5.69 -6.01 6.10
C THR A 492 4.79 -6.77 7.07
N GLY A 493 4.03 -6.02 7.90
CA GLY A 493 3.03 -6.58 8.80
C GLY A 493 1.90 -7.33 8.07
N PRO A 494 0.95 -7.89 8.86
CA PRO A 494 0.72 -7.65 10.30
C PRO A 494 1.56 -8.49 11.26
N ALA A 495 2.36 -9.43 10.77
CA ALA A 495 3.28 -10.22 11.59
C ALA A 495 4.37 -9.34 12.23
N THR A 496 4.70 -9.62 13.48
CA THR A 496 5.75 -8.91 14.23
C THR A 496 7.01 -9.75 14.46
N LYS A 497 6.88 -11.08 14.29
CA LYS A 497 7.97 -12.05 14.50
C LYS A 497 8.40 -12.64 13.17
N ASN A 498 9.70 -12.90 13.05
CA ASN A 498 10.27 -13.59 11.89
C ASN A 498 9.79 -15.04 11.83
N LEU A 499 9.85 -15.66 10.63
CA LEU A 499 9.74 -17.11 10.49
C LEU A 499 10.96 -17.76 11.15
N ALA A 500 10.77 -18.91 11.76
CA ALA A 500 11.90 -19.65 12.36
C ALA A 500 12.79 -20.22 11.26
N VAL A 501 14.08 -19.91 11.33
CA VAL A 501 15.11 -20.53 10.45
C VAL A 501 15.25 -22.01 10.81
N ILE A 502 15.34 -22.86 9.82
CA ILE A 502 15.56 -24.31 9.97
C ILE A 502 17.02 -24.64 9.66
N ASP A 503 17.71 -25.21 10.63
CA ASP A 503 19.07 -25.72 10.45
C ASP A 503 19.03 -27.06 9.70
N LEU A 504 19.47 -27.05 8.45
CA LEU A 504 19.46 -28.23 7.59
C LEU A 504 20.62 -29.19 7.90
N THR A 505 21.70 -28.74 8.53
CA THR A 505 22.85 -29.59 8.86
C THR A 505 22.51 -30.67 9.87
N GLN A 506 21.52 -30.44 10.73
CA GLN A 506 21.03 -31.40 11.71
C GLN A 506 20.08 -32.44 11.11
N LYS A 507 19.70 -32.30 9.84
CA LYS A 507 18.76 -33.19 9.14
C LYS A 507 19.42 -34.09 8.09
N GLU A 508 20.71 -33.94 7.88
CA GLU A 508 21.50 -34.80 6.99
C GLU A 508 22.19 -35.97 7.72
N GLU A 509 22.09 -36.05 9.07
CA GLU A 509 22.55 -37.17 9.90
C GLU A 509 21.36 -38.16 10.14
#